data_619204527ac6ab5c2282faf16ba2beb8
#
_entry.id   619204527ac6ab5c2282faf16ba2beb8
#
_cell.length_a   1.000
_cell.length_b   1.000
_cell.length_c   1.000
_cell.angle_alpha   90.00
_cell.angle_beta   90.00
_cell.angle_gamma   90.00
#
_symmetry.space_group_name_H-M   'P 1'
#
loop_
_entity.id
_entity.type
_entity.pdbx_description
1 polymer ?
#
loop_
_entity_poly.entity_id
_entity_poly.type
_entity_poly.pdbx_seq_one_letter_code
_entity_poly.pdbx_strand_id
1 'polypeptide(L)'
;MNRICIWLLAALSAVCLCMLPRTGTDAAKLLPAQVLVIGAGDGAITVEADNGAAGAGPTLTAALADMAECAEGTLFLDTAEHIVLLQSAEALLPAAAQQPQFRPAAKLYLARLPELHAAEAVEFLQAHPGALTLALARAALARGDQIRPAQLLPAEDGGMKLAG
;
A
#
# COMPACT_ATOMS: atom_id res chain seq x y z
N MET A 1 -10.01 -14.34 -54.07
CA MET A 1 -10.14 -13.25 -53.09
C MET A 1 -9.62 -11.97 -53.77
N ASN A 2 -10.47 -10.95 -53.97
CA ASN A 2 -10.08 -9.73 -54.67
C ASN A 2 -9.02 -8.97 -53.89
N ARG A 3 -7.93 -8.54 -54.52
CA ARG A 3 -6.85 -7.73 -53.93
C ARG A 3 -7.40 -6.52 -53.15
N ILE A 4 -8.53 -5.97 -53.62
CA ILE A 4 -9.25 -4.85 -52.98
C ILE A 4 -9.74 -5.25 -51.59
N CYS A 5 -10.27 -6.47 -51.38
CA CYS A 5 -10.73 -6.94 -50.04
C CYS A 5 -9.58 -7.05 -49.06
N ILE A 6 -8.39 -7.45 -49.51
CA ILE A 6 -7.19 -7.55 -48.62
C ILE A 6 -6.77 -6.16 -48.15
N TRP A 7 -6.76 -5.17 -49.05
CA TRP A 7 -6.42 -3.80 -48.70
C TRP A 7 -7.46 -3.14 -47.77
N LEU A 8 -8.75 -3.42 -48.00
CA LEU A 8 -9.82 -2.94 -47.13
C LEU A 8 -9.70 -3.56 -45.69
N LEU A 9 -9.37 -4.85 -45.61
CA LEU A 9 -9.18 -5.53 -44.34
C LEU A 9 -7.95 -5.00 -43.58
N ALA A 10 -6.86 -4.74 -44.30
CA ALA A 10 -5.66 -4.15 -43.77
C ALA A 10 -5.89 -2.71 -43.23
N ALA A 11 -6.61 -1.90 -44.01
CA ALA A 11 -6.97 -0.55 -43.63
C ALA A 11 -7.89 -0.54 -42.36
N LEU A 12 -8.89 -1.45 -42.33
CA LEU A 12 -9.79 -1.59 -41.18
C LEU A 12 -9.05 -2.02 -39.92
N SER A 13 -8.11 -2.98 -40.06
CA SER A 13 -7.27 -3.41 -38.93
C SER A 13 -6.39 -2.29 -38.40
N ALA A 14 -5.79 -1.49 -39.28
CA ALA A 14 -4.99 -0.33 -38.92
C ALA A 14 -5.82 0.72 -38.17
N VAL A 15 -7.04 1.01 -38.62
CA VAL A 15 -7.96 1.94 -37.94
C VAL A 15 -8.38 1.38 -36.61
N CYS A 16 -8.71 0.09 -36.46
CA CYS A 16 -9.03 -0.54 -35.20
C CYS A 16 -7.86 -0.48 -34.22
N LEU A 17 -6.63 -0.70 -34.65
CA LEU A 17 -5.42 -0.59 -33.83
C LEU A 17 -5.15 0.86 -33.36
N CYS A 18 -5.47 1.86 -34.20
CA CYS A 18 -5.35 3.27 -33.81
C CYS A 18 -6.45 3.75 -32.87
N MET A 19 -7.63 3.10 -32.90
CA MET A 19 -8.78 3.43 -32.05
C MET A 19 -8.77 2.69 -30.71
N LEU A 20 -7.87 1.72 -30.51
CA LEU A 20 -7.69 1.10 -29.20
C LEU A 20 -7.25 2.18 -28.21
N PRO A 21 -8.03 2.43 -27.14
CA PRO A 21 -7.60 3.36 -26.12
C PRO A 21 -6.25 2.89 -25.57
N ARG A 22 -5.23 3.72 -25.75
CA ARG A 22 -3.91 3.50 -25.14
C ARG A 22 -4.02 3.84 -23.67
N THR A 23 -4.74 3.02 -22.91
CA THR A 23 -4.81 3.07 -21.44
C THR A 23 -3.56 2.44 -20.82
N GLY A 24 -2.41 2.59 -21.46
CA GLY A 24 -1.14 2.25 -20.83
C GLY A 24 -0.83 3.28 -19.76
N THR A 25 -0.91 2.89 -18.49
CA THR A 25 -0.29 3.68 -17.44
C THR A 25 1.18 3.80 -17.78
N ASP A 26 1.65 5.03 -17.97
CA ASP A 26 3.06 5.29 -18.22
C ASP A 26 3.86 4.75 -17.03
N ALA A 27 4.66 3.72 -17.24
CA ALA A 27 5.45 3.10 -16.19
C ALA A 27 6.37 4.10 -15.46
N ALA A 28 6.77 5.19 -16.15
CA ALA A 28 7.54 6.27 -15.56
C ALA A 28 6.76 7.10 -14.52
N LYS A 29 5.42 6.96 -14.47
CA LYS A 29 4.53 7.62 -13.51
C LYS A 29 4.05 6.70 -12.40
N LEU A 30 4.50 5.45 -12.37
CA LEU A 30 4.20 4.55 -11.27
C LEU A 30 5.03 4.93 -10.05
N LEU A 31 4.37 5.17 -8.93
CA LEU A 31 4.98 5.44 -7.63
C LEU A 31 4.83 4.18 -6.76
N PRO A 32 5.84 3.29 -6.73
CA PRO A 32 5.80 2.13 -5.85
C PRO A 32 5.93 2.60 -4.41
N ALA A 33 5.16 1.99 -3.51
CA ALA A 33 5.28 2.16 -2.08
C ALA A 33 5.76 0.84 -1.47
N GLN A 34 6.82 0.86 -0.67
CA GLN A 34 7.33 -0.32 0.05
C GLN A 34 6.82 -0.36 1.49
N VAL A 35 6.77 0.80 2.14
CA VAL A 35 6.32 0.96 3.51
C VAL A 35 5.15 1.94 3.55
N LEU A 36 4.12 1.57 4.29
CA LEU A 36 2.99 2.44 4.62
C LEU A 36 2.90 2.59 6.13
N VAL A 37 2.82 3.81 6.61
CA VAL A 37 2.56 4.14 8.01
C VAL A 37 1.15 4.70 8.13
N ILE A 38 0.37 4.11 9.04
CA ILE A 38 -1.02 4.47 9.31
C ILE A 38 -1.12 5.03 10.71
N GLY A 39 -1.55 6.27 10.82
CA GLY A 39 -1.81 6.98 12.07
C GLY A 39 -3.29 7.30 12.25
N ALA A 40 -3.66 7.69 13.46
CA ALA A 40 -4.97 8.26 13.75
C ALA A 40 -4.82 9.39 14.77
N GLY A 41 -5.44 10.53 14.50
CA GLY A 41 -5.43 11.70 15.38
C GLY A 41 -6.44 12.73 14.93
N ASP A 42 -6.92 13.55 15.84
CA ASP A 42 -7.86 14.66 15.60
C ASP A 42 -9.12 14.27 14.79
N GLY A 43 -9.58 13.02 14.96
CA GLY A 43 -10.75 12.50 14.25
C GLY A 43 -10.48 12.08 12.80
N ALA A 44 -9.24 12.09 12.34
CA ALA A 44 -8.82 11.67 11.02
C ALA A 44 -7.82 10.50 11.10
N ILE A 45 -7.84 9.66 10.07
CA ILE A 45 -6.83 8.64 9.81
C ILE A 45 -5.85 9.22 8.80
N THR A 46 -4.58 9.10 9.06
CA THR A 46 -3.50 9.52 8.18
C THR A 46 -2.78 8.30 7.61
N VAL A 47 -2.36 8.38 6.36
CA VAL A 47 -1.52 7.37 5.72
C VAL A 47 -0.36 8.07 5.04
N GLU A 48 0.85 7.56 5.25
CA GLU A 48 2.09 8.04 4.64
C GLU A 48 2.82 6.87 4.00
N ALA A 49 3.33 7.06 2.79
CA ALA A 49 4.16 6.11 2.07
C ALA A 49 5.63 6.56 2.05
N ASP A 50 6.55 5.62 1.94
CA ASP A 50 7.99 5.87 1.86
C ASP A 50 8.43 6.71 0.65
N ASN A 51 7.61 6.75 -0.40
CA ASN A 51 7.83 7.61 -1.57
C ASN A 51 7.34 9.06 -1.39
N GLY A 52 6.91 9.44 -0.18
CA GLY A 52 6.43 10.78 0.17
C GLY A 52 4.95 11.03 -0.12
N ALA A 53 4.21 10.07 -0.69
CA ALA A 53 2.77 10.20 -0.84
C ALA A 53 2.10 10.12 0.54
N ALA A 54 1.17 11.03 0.81
CA ALA A 54 0.42 11.07 2.06
C ALA A 54 -1.04 11.42 1.79
N GLY A 55 -1.91 10.99 2.69
CA GLY A 55 -3.33 11.30 2.63
C GLY A 55 -4.00 11.20 3.98
N ALA A 56 -5.17 11.83 4.10
CA ALA A 56 -5.95 11.83 5.34
C ALA A 56 -7.44 11.66 5.05
N GLY A 57 -8.16 11.08 5.99
CA GLY A 57 -9.61 10.91 5.83
C GLY A 57 -10.30 10.34 7.08
N PRO A 58 -11.63 10.35 7.10
CA PRO A 58 -12.39 9.84 8.24
C PRO A 58 -12.35 8.30 8.36
N THR A 59 -11.95 7.61 7.31
CA THR A 59 -11.77 6.15 7.26
C THR A 59 -10.46 5.81 6.56
N LEU A 60 -9.92 4.61 6.78
CA LEU A 60 -8.72 4.14 6.11
C LEU A 60 -8.87 4.16 4.58
N THR A 61 -10.03 3.74 4.08
CA THR A 61 -10.31 3.78 2.62
C THR A 61 -10.32 5.20 2.08
N ALA A 62 -10.88 6.17 2.81
CA ALA A 62 -10.88 7.58 2.42
C ALA A 62 -9.47 8.17 2.44
N ALA A 63 -8.67 7.86 3.47
CA ALA A 63 -7.28 8.32 3.56
C ALA A 63 -6.41 7.76 2.41
N LEU A 64 -6.60 6.49 2.04
CA LEU A 64 -5.91 5.88 0.90
C LEU A 64 -6.36 6.50 -0.44
N ALA A 65 -7.62 6.85 -0.58
CA ALA A 65 -8.14 7.53 -1.77
C ALA A 65 -7.56 8.94 -1.89
N ASP A 66 -7.56 9.71 -0.79
CA ASP A 66 -6.97 11.04 -0.73
C ASP A 66 -5.47 11.01 -1.06
N MET A 67 -4.72 10.03 -0.51
CA MET A 67 -3.30 9.83 -0.84
C MET A 67 -3.11 9.55 -2.34
N ALA A 68 -3.99 8.76 -2.96
CA ALA A 68 -3.90 8.45 -4.39
C ALA A 68 -4.25 9.66 -5.28
N GLU A 69 -5.16 10.54 -4.83
CA GLU A 69 -5.54 11.77 -5.54
C GLU A 69 -4.45 12.85 -5.43
N CYS A 70 -3.78 12.94 -4.28
CA CYS A 70 -2.73 13.92 -4.03
C CYS A 70 -1.36 13.52 -4.58
N ALA A 71 -1.15 12.24 -4.95
CA ALA A 71 0.11 11.75 -5.46
C ALA A 71 0.45 12.36 -6.84
N GLU A 72 1.73 12.69 -7.08
CA GLU A 72 2.21 13.22 -8.37
C GLU A 72 2.15 12.21 -9.53
N GLY A 73 1.80 10.96 -9.24
CA GLY A 73 1.72 9.87 -10.19
C GLY A 73 0.71 8.80 -9.78
N THR A 74 0.71 7.67 -10.47
CA THR A 74 -0.14 6.54 -10.10
C THR A 74 0.49 5.79 -8.94
N LEU A 75 -0.12 5.88 -7.76
CA LEU A 75 0.34 5.16 -6.57
C LEU A 75 0.07 3.65 -6.73
N PHE A 76 1.11 2.85 -6.51
CA PHE A 76 1.05 1.40 -6.67
C PHE A 76 1.22 0.71 -5.31
N LEU A 77 0.10 0.50 -4.63
CA LEU A 77 0.05 -0.06 -3.27
C LEU A 77 0.28 -1.57 -3.22
N ASP A 78 0.12 -2.28 -4.35
CA ASP A 78 0.41 -3.72 -4.43
C ASP A 78 1.89 -4.05 -4.21
N THR A 79 2.78 -3.05 -4.30
CA THR A 79 4.21 -3.21 -3.97
C THR A 79 4.49 -3.10 -2.48
N ALA A 80 3.54 -2.61 -1.68
CA ALA A 80 3.74 -2.43 -0.24
C ALA A 80 4.11 -3.75 0.44
N GLU A 81 5.30 -3.77 1.06
CA GLU A 81 5.84 -4.93 1.76
C GLU A 81 5.57 -4.88 3.25
N HIS A 82 5.47 -3.67 3.79
CA HIS A 82 5.35 -3.41 5.21
C HIS A 82 4.24 -2.42 5.49
N ILE A 83 3.28 -2.82 6.31
CA ILE A 83 2.17 -1.99 6.78
C ILE A 83 2.37 -1.78 8.28
N VAL A 84 2.64 -0.55 8.66
CA VAL A 84 2.89 -0.16 10.06
C VAL A 84 1.72 0.65 10.56
N LEU A 85 1.09 0.23 11.65
CA LEU A 85 0.12 1.04 12.36
C LEU A 85 0.81 1.71 13.55
N LEU A 86 0.64 3.01 13.71
CA LEU A 86 1.01 3.70 14.94
C LEU A 86 0.10 3.24 16.08
N GLN A 87 0.55 3.42 17.31
CA GLN A 87 -0.25 3.08 18.48
C GLN A 87 -1.64 3.76 18.46
N SER A 88 -1.72 4.99 17.98
CA SER A 88 -2.96 5.74 17.81
C SER A 88 -3.96 5.06 16.87
N ALA A 89 -3.47 4.26 15.91
CA ALA A 89 -4.26 3.55 14.91
C ALA A 89 -4.42 2.05 15.21
N GLU A 90 -4.05 1.56 16.40
CA GLU A 90 -4.12 0.13 16.76
C GLU A 90 -5.52 -0.47 16.53
N ALA A 91 -6.58 0.28 16.81
CA ALA A 91 -7.95 -0.16 16.58
C ALA A 91 -8.27 -0.45 15.09
N LEU A 92 -7.46 0.06 14.17
CA LEU A 92 -7.61 -0.15 12.73
C LEU A 92 -6.94 -1.45 12.22
N LEU A 93 -6.28 -2.24 13.09
CA LEU A 93 -5.63 -3.50 12.70
C LEU A 93 -6.53 -4.41 11.87
N PRO A 94 -7.79 -4.67 12.25
CA PRO A 94 -8.69 -5.51 11.44
C PRO A 94 -9.02 -4.87 10.09
N ALA A 95 -9.22 -3.56 10.04
CA ALA A 95 -9.54 -2.82 8.83
C ALA A 95 -8.34 -2.81 7.87
N ALA A 96 -7.13 -2.57 8.37
CA ALA A 96 -5.89 -2.61 7.59
C ALA A 96 -5.63 -4.01 7.02
N ALA A 97 -5.84 -5.06 7.82
CA ALA A 97 -5.69 -6.43 7.36
C ALA A 97 -6.65 -6.78 6.21
N GLN A 98 -7.86 -6.21 6.21
CA GLN A 98 -8.90 -6.50 5.21
C GLN A 98 -8.83 -5.61 3.97
N GLN A 99 -7.93 -4.61 3.91
CA GLN A 99 -7.81 -3.73 2.74
C GLN A 99 -7.46 -4.54 1.48
N PRO A 100 -8.31 -4.48 0.44
CA PRO A 100 -8.10 -5.24 -0.79
C PRO A 100 -6.92 -4.74 -1.61
N GLN A 101 -6.52 -3.46 -1.44
CA GLN A 101 -5.42 -2.83 -2.17
C GLN A 101 -4.05 -3.32 -1.69
N PHE A 102 -3.97 -3.94 -0.51
CA PHE A 102 -2.71 -4.44 0.03
C PHE A 102 -2.50 -5.91 -0.35
N ARG A 103 -1.31 -6.22 -0.83
CA ARG A 103 -0.96 -7.60 -1.19
C ARG A 103 -1.00 -8.53 0.03
N PRO A 104 -1.45 -9.77 -0.14
CA PRO A 104 -1.56 -10.74 0.98
C PRO A 104 -0.23 -11.04 1.67
N ALA A 105 0.89 -10.91 0.95
CA ALA A 105 2.23 -11.15 1.47
C ALA A 105 2.81 -9.98 2.28
N ALA A 106 2.19 -8.78 2.24
CA ALA A 106 2.62 -7.65 3.02
C ALA A 106 2.60 -7.98 4.52
N LYS A 107 3.58 -7.46 5.26
CA LYS A 107 3.77 -7.73 6.69
C LYS A 107 3.15 -6.62 7.51
N LEU A 108 2.56 -7.00 8.64
CA LEU A 108 1.82 -6.12 9.51
C LEU A 108 2.58 -5.88 10.81
N TYR A 109 2.69 -4.61 11.21
CA TYR A 109 3.40 -4.17 12.41
C TYR A 109 2.56 -3.20 13.23
N LEU A 110 2.89 -3.10 14.51
CA LEU A 110 2.35 -2.10 15.43
C LEU A 110 3.50 -1.29 16.01
N ALA A 111 3.59 -0.01 15.69
CA ALA A 111 4.62 0.87 16.23
C ALA A 111 4.15 1.48 17.56
N ARG A 112 4.92 1.26 18.61
CA ARG A 112 4.79 1.89 19.92
C ARG A 112 5.62 3.17 20.00
N LEU A 113 5.67 3.89 18.90
CA LEU A 113 6.32 5.18 18.72
C LEU A 113 5.25 6.25 18.63
N PRO A 114 5.49 7.47 19.14
CA PRO A 114 4.54 8.57 19.03
C PRO A 114 4.39 9.03 17.58
N GLU A 115 5.48 8.96 16.84
CA GLU A 115 5.57 9.35 15.43
C GLU A 115 6.59 8.45 14.73
N LEU A 116 6.35 8.16 13.47
CA LEU A 116 7.24 7.39 12.60
C LEU A 116 6.96 7.80 11.16
N HIS A 117 7.98 8.23 10.45
CA HIS A 117 7.89 8.48 9.02
C HIS A 117 8.18 7.22 8.21
N ALA A 118 7.38 6.98 7.15
CA ALA A 118 7.49 5.77 6.35
C ALA A 118 8.88 5.60 5.73
N ALA A 119 9.51 6.69 5.28
CA ALA A 119 10.85 6.67 4.69
C ALA A 119 11.94 6.20 5.69
N GLU A 120 11.81 6.55 6.97
CA GLU A 120 12.76 6.15 8.02
C GLU A 120 12.67 4.67 8.37
N ALA A 121 11.50 4.06 8.16
CA ALA A 121 11.26 2.66 8.51
C ALA A 121 11.76 1.67 7.44
N VAL A 122 12.02 2.11 6.20
CA VAL A 122 12.31 1.23 5.05
C VAL A 122 13.49 0.30 5.34
N GLU A 123 14.66 0.89 5.61
CA GLU A 123 15.90 0.12 5.80
C GLU A 123 15.80 -0.85 6.97
N PHE A 124 15.22 -0.39 8.09
CA PHE A 124 15.05 -1.22 9.27
C PHE A 124 14.12 -2.41 9.01
N LEU A 125 12.96 -2.20 8.38
CA LEU A 125 11.97 -3.25 8.13
C LEU A 125 12.43 -4.25 7.07
N GLN A 126 13.23 -3.81 6.09
CA GLN A 126 13.87 -4.70 5.12
C GLN A 126 14.88 -5.62 5.80
N ALA A 127 15.70 -5.09 6.73
CA ALA A 127 16.68 -5.88 7.47
C ALA A 127 16.04 -6.79 8.52
N HIS A 128 14.89 -6.41 9.10
CA HIS A 128 14.22 -7.12 10.20
C HIS A 128 12.75 -7.41 9.86
N PRO A 129 12.47 -8.28 8.88
CA PRO A 129 11.09 -8.54 8.49
C PRO A 129 10.33 -9.33 9.56
N GLY A 130 9.17 -8.81 9.97
CA GLY A 130 8.25 -9.52 10.86
C GLY A 130 7.66 -10.78 10.24
N ALA A 131 7.09 -11.64 11.08
CA ALA A 131 6.53 -12.93 10.65
C ALA A 131 5.06 -12.85 10.19
N LEU A 132 4.27 -11.89 10.71
CA LEU A 132 2.84 -11.81 10.43
C LEU A 132 2.58 -11.15 9.08
N THR A 133 2.02 -11.92 8.15
CA THR A 133 1.53 -11.40 6.86
C THR A 133 0.05 -11.03 6.93
N LEU A 134 -0.42 -10.18 5.99
CA LEU A 134 -1.85 -9.85 5.89
C LEU A 134 -2.70 -11.11 5.60
N ALA A 135 -2.18 -12.08 4.85
CA ALA A 135 -2.88 -13.36 4.64
C ALA A 135 -3.12 -14.10 5.96
N LEU A 136 -2.11 -14.18 6.83
CA LEU A 136 -2.24 -14.80 8.15
C LEU A 136 -3.17 -14.00 9.06
N ALA A 137 -3.09 -12.67 9.03
CA ALA A 137 -3.97 -11.80 9.78
C ALA A 137 -5.45 -11.97 9.36
N ARG A 138 -5.73 -12.01 8.04
CA ARG A 138 -7.07 -12.29 7.50
C ARG A 138 -7.60 -13.66 7.94
N ALA A 139 -6.75 -14.70 7.90
CA ALA A 139 -7.11 -16.02 8.34
C ALA A 139 -7.38 -16.07 9.86
N ALA A 140 -6.64 -15.34 10.68
CA ALA A 140 -6.89 -15.21 12.12
C ALA A 140 -8.24 -14.53 12.37
N LEU A 141 -8.52 -13.42 11.71
CA LEU A 141 -9.81 -12.72 11.82
C LEU A 141 -10.98 -13.59 11.43
N ALA A 142 -10.86 -14.38 10.35
CA ALA A 142 -11.92 -15.29 9.90
C ALA A 142 -12.24 -16.39 10.94
N ARG A 143 -11.27 -16.75 11.80
CA ARG A 143 -11.47 -17.69 12.90
C ARG A 143 -11.91 -17.04 14.21
N GLY A 144 -11.96 -15.70 14.26
CA GLY A 144 -12.21 -14.95 15.49
C GLY A 144 -11.00 -14.85 16.41
N ASP A 145 -9.80 -15.15 15.91
CA ASP A 145 -8.55 -15.06 16.66
C ASP A 145 -8.07 -13.60 16.75
N GLN A 146 -7.29 -13.29 17.80
CA GLN A 146 -6.65 -12.00 17.92
C GLN A 146 -5.43 -11.90 16.99
N ILE A 147 -5.31 -10.74 16.30
CA ILE A 147 -4.11 -10.42 15.53
C ILE A 147 -3.05 -9.87 16.50
N ARG A 148 -1.85 -10.44 16.44
CA ARG A 148 -0.68 -9.99 17.23
C ARG A 148 0.49 -9.71 16.29
N PRO A 149 0.57 -8.47 15.74
CA PRO A 149 1.69 -8.08 14.92
C PRO A 149 2.96 -7.91 15.75
N ALA A 150 4.12 -8.02 15.11
CA ALA A 150 5.38 -7.64 15.71
C ALA A 150 5.35 -6.14 16.06
N GLN A 151 5.94 -5.78 17.19
CA GLN A 151 5.93 -4.41 17.70
C GLN A 151 7.24 -3.70 17.36
N LEU A 152 7.13 -2.50 16.83
CA LEU A 152 8.26 -1.58 16.67
C LEU A 152 8.34 -0.71 17.91
N LEU A 153 9.46 -0.80 18.60
CA LEU A 153 9.74 -0.08 19.84
C LEU A 153 10.92 0.87 19.62
N PRO A 154 11.01 1.97 20.39
CA PRO A 154 12.21 2.79 20.40
C PRO A 154 13.38 1.97 20.98
N ALA A 155 14.55 2.08 20.36
CA ALA A 155 15.77 1.52 20.88
C ALA A 155 16.53 2.55 21.73
N GLU A 156 17.46 2.10 22.57
CA GLU A 156 18.20 2.97 23.51
C GLU A 156 19.17 3.93 22.79
N ASP A 157 19.58 3.59 21.58
CA ASP A 157 20.43 4.37 20.68
C ASP A 157 19.66 5.40 19.82
N GLY A 158 18.35 5.54 20.04
CA GLY A 158 17.47 6.41 19.25
C GLY A 158 16.96 5.77 17.96
N GLY A 159 17.34 4.53 17.68
CA GLY A 159 16.84 3.74 16.55
C GLY A 159 15.53 3.00 16.86
N MET A 160 15.26 1.96 16.07
CA MET A 160 14.10 1.07 16.22
C MET A 160 14.55 -0.34 16.60
N LYS A 161 13.72 -1.06 17.37
CA LYS A 161 13.87 -2.50 17.64
C LYS A 161 12.56 -3.21 17.40
N LEU A 162 12.64 -4.46 16.95
CA LEU A 162 11.49 -5.34 16.75
C LEU A 162 11.31 -6.23 17.98
N ALA A 163 10.09 -6.27 18.53
CA ALA A 163 9.66 -7.21 19.55
C ALA A 163 8.46 -8.01 18.99
N GLY A 164 8.51 -9.31 19.11
CA GLY A 164 7.48 -10.23 18.62
C GLY A 164 7.08 -11.27 19.63
#